data_86b640ecee582772bee5d1b4df492e1a
#
_entry.id   86b640ecee582772bee5d1b4df492e1a
#
_cell.length_a   1.000
_cell.length_b   1.000
_cell.length_c   1.000
_cell.angle_alpha   90.00
_cell.angle_beta   90.00
_cell.angle_gamma   90.00
#
_symmetry.space_group_name_H-M   'P 1'
#
loop_
_entity.id
_entity.type
_entity.pdbx_description
1 polymer ?
#
loop_
_entity_poly.entity_id
_entity_poly.type
_entity_poly.pdbx_seq_one_letter_code
_entity_poly.pdbx_strand_id
1 'polypeptide(L)'
;MKICIIGGGIAGWWCAAYMEKFLDAEITLIESDEIPISGVGEGTLPQVGHFFEELGIPEDEWMNGCNAIHKYGNMKYDWDVIGSKPFQMTFWQNDPKDRFDKWYEEYKSGKKNREDHDELYNKNDWRSIAYHLDANLANKVVRNYCKNVNHIIDTLTELPKGYDLYVDATGFRRQFTKDKTEVIWDHHLVD
;
A
#
# COMPACT_ATOMS: atom_id res chain seq x y z
N MET A 1 22.54 11.38 11.29
CA MET A 1 22.37 9.89 11.25
C MET A 1 22.41 9.45 9.82
N LYS A 2 23.11 8.35 9.50
CA LYS A 2 23.19 7.78 8.14
C LYS A 2 22.38 6.51 8.05
N ILE A 3 21.41 6.46 7.13
CA ILE A 3 20.49 5.34 6.95
C ILE A 3 20.73 4.70 5.59
N CYS A 4 20.86 3.38 5.55
CA CYS A 4 20.93 2.61 4.32
C CYS A 4 19.67 1.75 4.17
N ILE A 5 18.94 1.96 3.09
CA ILE A 5 17.77 1.16 2.70
C ILE A 5 18.18 0.27 1.53
N ILE A 6 17.96 -1.03 1.65
CA ILE A 6 18.38 -2.00 0.63
C ILE A 6 17.12 -2.64 0.02
N GLY A 7 16.91 -2.37 -1.27
CA GLY A 7 15.75 -2.80 -2.05
C GLY A 7 14.91 -1.63 -2.53
N GLY A 8 14.70 -1.55 -3.84
CA GLY A 8 14.00 -0.45 -4.54
C GLY A 8 12.52 -0.72 -4.83
N GLY A 9 11.93 -1.73 -4.20
CA GLY A 9 10.49 -1.97 -4.27
C GLY A 9 9.68 -0.94 -3.50
N ILE A 10 8.35 -1.14 -3.43
CA ILE A 10 7.43 -0.26 -2.70
C ILE A 10 7.93 -0.03 -1.27
N ALA A 11 8.24 -1.09 -0.54
CA ALA A 11 8.70 -0.98 0.85
C ALA A 11 9.93 -0.08 1.00
N GLY A 12 10.91 -0.18 0.08
CA GLY A 12 12.13 0.62 0.15
C GLY A 12 11.90 2.09 -0.15
N TRP A 13 11.29 2.42 -1.29
CA TRP A 13 11.07 3.81 -1.68
C TRP A 13 10.06 4.54 -0.79
N TRP A 14 9.00 3.85 -0.33
CA TRP A 14 8.03 4.46 0.58
C TRP A 14 8.66 4.71 1.96
N CYS A 15 9.49 3.80 2.43
CA CYS A 15 10.26 4.00 3.65
C CYS A 15 11.24 5.18 3.49
N ALA A 16 11.96 5.27 2.36
CA ALA A 16 12.88 6.35 2.07
C ALA A 16 12.16 7.71 2.06
N ALA A 17 11.03 7.80 1.36
CA ALA A 17 10.24 9.04 1.29
C ALA A 17 9.73 9.50 2.67
N TYR A 18 9.24 8.56 3.47
CA TYR A 18 8.77 8.88 4.81
C TYR A 18 9.90 9.32 5.74
N MET A 19 11.04 8.62 5.68
CA MET A 19 12.22 9.00 6.45
C MET A 19 12.80 10.34 6.00
N GLU A 20 12.86 10.62 4.69
CA GLU A 20 13.31 11.91 4.17
C GLU A 20 12.43 13.06 4.67
N LYS A 21 11.11 12.83 4.76
CA LYS A 21 10.15 13.85 5.19
C LYS A 21 10.26 14.18 6.68
N PHE A 22 10.48 13.17 7.52
CA PHE A 22 10.30 13.30 8.96
C PHE A 22 11.58 13.17 9.80
N LEU A 23 12.70 12.76 9.18
CA LEU A 23 13.96 12.59 9.90
C LEU A 23 15.03 13.53 9.37
N ASP A 24 15.84 14.07 10.28
CA ASP A 24 17.10 14.74 9.92
C ASP A 24 18.21 13.68 9.76
N ALA A 25 18.27 13.07 8.58
CA ALA A 25 19.16 11.95 8.29
C ALA A 25 19.66 11.99 6.83
N GLU A 26 20.86 11.48 6.62
CA GLU A 26 21.37 11.15 5.29
C GLU A 26 20.84 9.78 4.87
N ILE A 27 19.99 9.72 3.85
CA ILE A 27 19.35 8.48 3.41
C ILE A 27 19.99 8.03 2.11
N THR A 28 20.44 6.78 2.09
CA THR A 28 20.91 6.10 0.89
C THR A 28 19.99 4.91 0.62
N LEU A 29 19.47 4.82 -0.60
CA LEU A 29 18.73 3.65 -1.08
C LEU A 29 19.56 2.94 -2.13
N ILE A 30 19.78 1.64 -1.93
CA ILE A 30 20.54 0.78 -2.86
C ILE A 30 19.58 -0.27 -3.42
N GLU A 31 19.45 -0.33 -4.73
CA GLU A 31 18.64 -1.34 -5.41
C GLU A 31 19.40 -1.98 -6.57
N SER A 32 19.07 -3.24 -6.85
CA SER A 32 19.62 -3.97 -7.99
C SER A 32 18.77 -3.74 -9.24
N ASP A 33 19.41 -3.53 -10.38
CA ASP A 33 18.76 -3.52 -11.70
C ASP A 33 18.55 -4.93 -12.28
N GLU A 34 19.18 -5.95 -11.68
CA GLU A 34 19.01 -7.35 -12.07
C GLU A 34 17.75 -7.99 -11.48
N ILE A 35 17.18 -7.40 -10.41
CA ILE A 35 16.06 -7.94 -9.68
C ILE A 35 14.80 -7.16 -10.05
N PRO A 36 13.84 -7.78 -10.78
CA PRO A 36 12.63 -7.07 -11.16
C PRO A 36 11.79 -6.76 -9.94
N ILE A 37 11.20 -5.57 -9.92
CA ILE A 37 10.18 -5.21 -8.94
C ILE A 37 8.94 -6.05 -9.26
N SER A 38 8.51 -6.88 -8.32
CA SER A 38 7.23 -7.58 -8.45
C SER A 38 6.10 -6.58 -8.18
N GLY A 39 5.67 -5.89 -9.24
CA GLY A 39 4.56 -4.96 -9.16
C GLY A 39 3.32 -5.61 -9.75
N VAL A 40 2.25 -5.55 -8.98
CA VAL A 40 0.91 -5.96 -9.37
C VAL A 40 -0.07 -4.84 -9.02
N GLY A 41 -1.33 -4.98 -9.41
CA GLY A 41 -2.38 -4.14 -8.87
C GLY A 41 -2.59 -4.42 -7.39
N GLU A 42 -2.60 -3.39 -6.58
CA GLU A 42 -2.77 -3.50 -5.13
C GLU A 42 -4.11 -2.95 -4.68
N GLY A 43 -4.79 -3.70 -3.81
CA GLY A 43 -5.94 -3.22 -3.06
C GLY A 43 -5.49 -2.79 -1.66
N THR A 44 -5.42 -1.49 -1.43
CA THR A 44 -4.83 -0.93 -0.21
C THR A 44 -5.77 -0.96 1.00
N LEU A 45 -5.23 -0.47 2.12
CA LEU A 45 -5.98 -0.03 3.30
C LEU A 45 -6.02 1.52 3.31
N PRO A 46 -6.89 2.14 4.11
CA PRO A 46 -7.05 3.60 4.16
C PRO A 46 -5.77 4.37 4.48
N GLN A 47 -4.84 3.77 5.23
CA GLN A 47 -3.57 4.38 5.61
C GLN A 47 -2.73 4.83 4.40
N VAL A 48 -2.96 4.26 3.23
CA VAL A 48 -2.21 4.63 2.03
C VAL A 48 -2.56 6.05 1.56
N GLY A 49 -3.85 6.43 1.57
CA GLY A 49 -4.22 7.81 1.28
C GLY A 49 -3.60 8.80 2.26
N HIS A 50 -3.64 8.46 3.55
CA HIS A 50 -3.03 9.28 4.59
C HIS A 50 -1.50 9.39 4.44
N PHE A 51 -0.82 8.32 4.03
CA PHE A 51 0.61 8.36 3.73
C PHE A 51 0.95 9.39 2.65
N PHE A 52 0.20 9.45 1.55
CA PHE A 52 0.40 10.45 0.51
C PHE A 52 0.12 11.88 1.01
N GLU A 53 -0.92 12.04 1.82
CA GLU A 53 -1.25 13.32 2.47
C GLU A 53 -0.10 13.80 3.36
N GLU A 54 0.43 12.93 4.22
CA GLU A 54 1.58 13.24 5.10
C GLU A 54 2.84 13.60 4.30
N LEU A 55 3.07 12.98 3.17
CA LEU A 55 4.16 13.36 2.27
C LEU A 55 3.91 14.73 1.58
N GLY A 56 2.67 15.21 1.58
CA GLY A 56 2.27 16.44 0.90
C GLY A 56 2.09 16.25 -0.61
N ILE A 57 1.77 15.03 -1.04
CA ILE A 57 1.47 14.72 -2.44
C ILE A 57 -0.04 14.88 -2.67
N PRO A 58 -0.50 15.81 -3.53
CA PRO A 58 -1.91 16.03 -3.78
C PRO A 58 -2.62 14.77 -4.27
N GLU A 59 -3.86 14.55 -3.81
CA GLU A 59 -4.62 13.32 -4.09
C GLU A 59 -4.82 13.12 -5.59
N ASP A 60 -5.20 14.14 -6.32
CA ASP A 60 -5.38 14.10 -7.77
C ASP A 60 -4.08 13.77 -8.52
N GLU A 61 -2.94 14.25 -8.02
CA GLU A 61 -1.64 14.00 -8.62
C GLU A 61 -1.22 12.52 -8.46
N TRP A 62 -1.24 11.99 -7.23
CA TRP A 62 -0.83 10.61 -7.04
C TRP A 62 -1.84 9.60 -7.57
N MET A 63 -3.16 9.88 -7.46
CA MET A 63 -4.19 9.00 -8.02
C MET A 63 -4.05 8.87 -9.53
N ASN A 64 -3.88 9.99 -10.25
CA ASN A 64 -3.64 9.96 -11.69
C ASN A 64 -2.30 9.31 -12.03
N GLY A 65 -1.26 9.58 -11.23
CA GLY A 65 0.09 9.06 -11.44
C GLY A 65 0.21 7.54 -11.32
N CYS A 66 -0.68 6.90 -10.57
CA CYS A 66 -0.65 5.44 -10.36
C CYS A 66 -1.96 4.74 -10.78
N ASN A 67 -2.80 5.37 -11.59
CA ASN A 67 -4.08 4.83 -12.05
C ASN A 67 -4.97 4.36 -10.88
N ALA A 68 -4.96 5.12 -9.78
CA ALA A 68 -5.71 4.74 -8.61
C ALA A 68 -7.21 4.98 -8.77
N ILE A 69 -7.99 4.10 -8.17
CA ILE A 69 -9.44 4.24 -8.02
C ILE A 69 -9.83 3.99 -6.57
N HIS A 70 -10.94 4.59 -6.14
CA HIS A 70 -11.43 4.41 -4.77
C HIS A 70 -11.88 2.98 -4.49
N LYS A 71 -11.62 2.52 -3.27
CA LYS A 71 -12.04 1.24 -2.71
C LYS A 71 -12.79 1.51 -1.40
N TYR A 72 -14.07 1.17 -1.36
CA TYR A 72 -14.97 1.49 -0.24
C TYR A 72 -15.11 0.37 0.78
N GLY A 73 -14.56 -0.78 0.48
CA GLY A 73 -14.62 -1.97 1.34
C GLY A 73 -14.31 -3.24 0.57
N ASN A 74 -14.63 -4.36 1.19
CA ASN A 74 -14.48 -5.68 0.60
C ASN A 74 -15.83 -6.41 0.64
N MET A 75 -16.26 -6.93 -0.51
CA MET A 75 -17.41 -7.84 -0.56
C MET A 75 -16.94 -9.24 -0.17
N LYS A 76 -17.65 -9.86 0.76
CA LYS A 76 -17.41 -11.24 1.20
C LYS A 76 -18.51 -12.15 0.67
N TYR A 77 -18.11 -13.18 -0.03
CA TYR A 77 -18.97 -14.25 -0.53
C TYR A 77 -18.58 -15.54 0.16
N ASP A 78 -19.56 -16.36 0.53
CA ASP A 78 -19.33 -17.69 1.12
C ASP A 78 -18.31 -17.69 2.28
N TRP A 79 -18.34 -16.61 3.10
CA TRP A 79 -17.32 -16.36 4.12
C TRP A 79 -17.34 -17.37 5.27
N ASP A 80 -18.52 -17.76 5.70
CA ASP A 80 -18.75 -18.70 6.82
C ASP A 80 -19.25 -20.06 6.32
N VAL A 81 -20.19 -20.04 5.38
CA VAL A 81 -20.80 -21.24 4.78
C VAL A 81 -21.03 -20.99 3.29
N ILE A 82 -20.74 -21.97 2.44
CA ILE A 82 -21.04 -21.91 1.00
C ILE A 82 -22.52 -21.66 0.78
N GLY A 83 -22.86 -20.60 0.02
CA GLY A 83 -24.23 -20.17 -0.23
C GLY A 83 -24.77 -19.14 0.79
N SER A 84 -23.94 -18.68 1.74
CA SER A 84 -24.32 -17.61 2.63
C SER A 84 -24.56 -16.29 1.90
N LYS A 85 -25.42 -15.44 2.49
CA LYS A 85 -25.68 -14.10 1.93
C LYS A 85 -24.40 -13.28 1.90
N PRO A 86 -24.01 -12.69 0.74
CA PRO A 86 -22.88 -11.80 0.69
C PRO A 86 -23.07 -10.59 1.62
N PHE A 87 -21.95 -10.13 2.21
CA PHE A 87 -21.94 -8.90 2.99
C PHE A 87 -20.72 -8.04 2.65
N GLN A 88 -20.82 -6.74 2.87
CA GLN A 88 -19.71 -5.82 2.69
C GLN A 88 -19.07 -5.48 4.04
N MET A 89 -17.75 -5.58 4.09
CA MET A 89 -16.93 -4.95 5.12
C MET A 89 -16.48 -3.59 4.62
N THR A 90 -17.12 -2.53 5.11
CA THR A 90 -16.72 -1.16 4.83
C THR A 90 -15.54 -0.76 5.71
N PHE A 91 -14.80 0.27 5.27
CA PHE A 91 -13.77 0.89 6.11
C PHE A 91 -14.36 1.90 7.09
N TRP A 92 -15.58 2.34 6.88
CA TRP A 92 -16.26 3.29 7.74
C TRP A 92 -16.78 2.60 9.02
N GLN A 93 -16.14 2.91 10.15
CA GLN A 93 -16.43 2.26 11.44
C GLN A 93 -17.87 2.47 11.97
N ASN A 94 -18.48 3.60 11.63
CA ASN A 94 -19.85 3.96 12.05
C ASN A 94 -20.85 3.84 10.89
N ASP A 95 -20.58 2.98 9.93
CA ASP A 95 -21.48 2.74 8.82
C ASP A 95 -22.82 2.21 9.31
N PRO A 96 -23.95 2.86 8.97
CA PRO A 96 -25.27 2.26 9.21
C PRO A 96 -25.36 0.87 8.60
N LYS A 97 -25.75 -0.12 9.39
CA LYS A 97 -25.70 -1.56 9.02
C LYS A 97 -26.43 -1.92 7.73
N ASP A 98 -27.43 -1.14 7.36
CA ASP A 98 -28.28 -1.37 6.19
C ASP A 98 -27.93 -0.49 4.98
N ARG A 99 -26.97 0.44 5.13
CA ARG A 99 -26.65 1.43 4.09
C ARG A 99 -26.14 0.77 2.81
N PHE A 100 -25.20 -0.16 2.94
CA PHE A 100 -24.71 -0.89 1.78
C PHE A 100 -25.78 -1.78 1.17
N ASP A 101 -26.52 -2.55 1.96
CA ASP A 101 -27.59 -3.43 1.49
C ASP A 101 -28.62 -2.63 0.68
N LYS A 102 -29.03 -1.46 1.17
CA LYS A 102 -29.94 -0.56 0.48
C LYS A 102 -29.36 -0.04 -0.85
N TRP A 103 -28.13 0.47 -0.81
CA TRP A 103 -27.44 0.93 -2.01
C TRP A 103 -27.31 -0.21 -3.05
N TYR A 104 -26.94 -1.41 -2.61
CA TYR A 104 -26.75 -2.56 -3.49
C TYR A 104 -28.04 -3.04 -4.14
N GLU A 105 -29.16 -3.03 -3.44
CA GLU A 105 -30.48 -3.32 -4.02
C GLU A 105 -30.90 -2.26 -5.06
N GLU A 106 -30.64 -0.98 -4.80
CA GLU A 106 -30.88 0.10 -5.73
C GLU A 106 -29.98 0.01 -6.98
N TYR A 107 -28.71 -0.36 -6.81
CA TYR A 107 -27.78 -0.64 -7.89
C TYR A 107 -28.25 -1.83 -8.76
N LYS A 108 -28.60 -2.95 -8.16
CA LYS A 108 -29.11 -4.12 -8.90
C LYS A 108 -30.40 -3.84 -9.63
N SER A 109 -31.25 -2.97 -9.12
CA SER A 109 -32.50 -2.57 -9.77
C SER A 109 -32.32 -1.51 -10.86
N GLY A 110 -31.09 -1.05 -11.11
CA GLY A 110 -30.79 0.00 -12.09
C GLY A 110 -31.20 1.41 -11.65
N LYS A 111 -31.54 1.62 -10.38
CA LYS A 111 -31.83 2.95 -9.84
C LYS A 111 -30.57 3.77 -9.53
N LYS A 112 -29.46 3.09 -9.32
CA LYS A 112 -28.14 3.69 -9.11
C LYS A 112 -27.13 3.13 -10.07
N ASN A 113 -26.16 3.94 -10.41
CA ASN A 113 -25.00 3.54 -11.20
C ASN A 113 -23.81 3.22 -10.28
N ARG A 114 -22.77 2.64 -10.85
CA ARG A 114 -21.55 2.30 -10.13
C ARG A 114 -20.83 3.54 -9.61
N GLU A 115 -20.99 4.66 -10.27
CA GLU A 115 -20.43 5.97 -9.93
C GLU A 115 -21.12 6.62 -8.71
N ASP A 116 -22.32 6.15 -8.35
CA ASP A 116 -23.08 6.68 -7.20
C ASP A 116 -22.60 6.13 -5.84
N HIS A 117 -21.32 5.72 -5.73
CA HIS A 117 -20.83 5.15 -4.46
C HIS A 117 -20.32 6.18 -3.46
N ASP A 118 -20.35 7.45 -3.78
CA ASP A 118 -19.97 8.52 -2.84
C ASP A 118 -20.74 8.44 -1.50
N GLU A 119 -21.91 7.80 -1.52
CA GLU A 119 -22.72 7.55 -0.33
C GLU A 119 -22.14 6.45 0.59
N LEU A 120 -21.19 5.65 0.09
CA LEU A 120 -20.66 4.51 0.82
C LEU A 120 -19.43 4.83 1.66
N TYR A 121 -19.00 6.09 1.70
CA TYR A 121 -17.89 6.52 2.52
C TYR A 121 -18.08 7.93 3.07
N ASN A 122 -17.36 8.24 4.13
CA ASN A 122 -17.34 9.57 4.72
C ASN A 122 -16.18 10.38 4.17
N LYS A 123 -16.47 11.37 3.32
CA LYS A 123 -15.46 12.25 2.70
C LYS A 123 -14.60 13.03 3.71
N ASN A 124 -15.09 13.19 4.94
CA ASN A 124 -14.38 13.92 6.00
C ASN A 124 -13.52 13.01 6.90
N ASP A 125 -13.46 11.71 6.58
CA ASP A 125 -12.68 10.75 7.35
C ASP A 125 -11.87 9.86 6.39
N TRP A 126 -10.56 10.12 6.27
CA TRP A 126 -9.66 9.35 5.42
C TRP A 126 -9.70 7.84 5.70
N ARG A 127 -10.07 7.45 6.93
CA ARG A 127 -10.19 6.04 7.33
C ARG A 127 -11.35 5.31 6.67
N SER A 128 -12.23 6.03 6.01
CA SER A 128 -13.43 5.45 5.38
C SER A 128 -13.21 4.99 3.94
N ILE A 129 -12.07 5.33 3.35
CA ILE A 129 -11.76 5.05 1.96
C ILE A 129 -10.34 4.48 1.80
N ALA A 130 -10.20 3.50 0.92
CA ALA A 130 -8.92 2.97 0.46
C ALA A 130 -8.87 3.04 -1.08
N TYR A 131 -7.90 2.37 -1.68
CA TYR A 131 -7.65 2.51 -3.12
C TYR A 131 -7.26 1.18 -3.74
N HIS A 132 -7.56 1.02 -5.03
CA HIS A 132 -6.86 0.11 -5.91
C HIS A 132 -5.91 0.93 -6.76
N LEU A 133 -4.67 0.50 -6.92
CA LEU A 133 -3.63 1.23 -7.65
C LEU A 133 -2.66 0.27 -8.35
N ASP A 134 -1.96 0.81 -9.33
CA ASP A 134 -0.80 0.15 -9.91
C ASP A 134 0.42 0.37 -9.00
N ALA A 135 0.93 -0.71 -8.44
CA ALA A 135 2.02 -0.69 -7.46
C ALA A 135 3.33 -0.11 -8.04
N ASN A 136 3.63 -0.42 -9.30
CA ASN A 136 4.83 0.09 -9.95
C ASN A 136 4.75 1.59 -10.22
N LEU A 137 3.58 2.05 -10.66
CA LEU A 137 3.34 3.47 -10.90
C LEU A 137 3.33 4.24 -9.57
N ALA A 138 2.69 3.70 -8.53
CA ALA A 138 2.72 4.31 -7.19
C ALA A 138 4.15 4.46 -6.66
N ASN A 139 4.98 3.44 -6.87
CA ASN A 139 6.40 3.51 -6.52
C ASN A 139 7.14 4.62 -7.27
N LYS A 140 6.85 4.79 -8.57
CA LYS A 140 7.42 5.89 -9.37
C LYS A 140 6.98 7.27 -8.87
N VAL A 141 5.70 7.41 -8.51
CA VAL A 141 5.18 8.66 -7.93
C VAL A 141 5.96 9.01 -6.67
N VAL A 142 6.05 8.09 -5.71
CA VAL A 142 6.76 8.33 -4.44
C VAL A 142 8.24 8.64 -4.69
N ARG A 143 8.91 7.86 -5.53
CA ARG A 143 10.32 8.10 -5.90
C ARG A 143 10.56 9.50 -6.46
N ASN A 144 9.66 10.02 -7.29
CA ASN A 144 9.80 11.35 -7.89
C ASN A 144 9.69 12.49 -6.84
N TYR A 145 9.07 12.21 -5.70
CA TYR A 145 8.98 13.15 -4.58
C TYR A 145 10.22 13.14 -3.68
N CYS A 146 11.01 12.06 -3.68
CA CYS A 146 12.29 12.02 -2.98
C CYS A 146 13.31 12.95 -3.66
N LYS A 147 13.82 13.94 -2.94
CA LYS A 147 14.76 14.95 -3.49
C LYS A 147 16.20 14.77 -2.99
N ASN A 148 16.35 14.25 -1.76
CA ASN A 148 17.64 14.16 -1.07
C ASN A 148 18.05 12.72 -0.76
N VAL A 149 17.31 11.72 -1.26
CA VAL A 149 17.70 10.32 -1.14
C VAL A 149 18.84 10.04 -2.12
N ASN A 150 19.99 9.62 -1.58
CA ASN A 150 21.11 9.15 -2.40
C ASN A 150 20.77 7.77 -2.97
N HIS A 151 20.51 7.70 -4.27
CA HIS A 151 20.10 6.48 -4.95
C HIS A 151 21.29 5.82 -5.65
N ILE A 152 21.53 4.54 -5.31
CA ILE A 152 22.65 3.74 -5.86
C ILE A 152 22.05 2.48 -6.51
N ILE A 153 22.50 2.19 -7.74
CA ILE A 153 22.23 0.92 -8.41
C ILE A 153 23.40 -0.02 -8.14
N ASP A 154 23.16 -1.06 -7.34
CA ASP A 154 24.17 -2.08 -7.03
C ASP A 154 23.50 -3.35 -6.50
N THR A 155 24.10 -4.50 -6.82
CA THR A 155 23.66 -5.82 -6.31
C THR A 155 24.54 -6.24 -5.13
N LEU A 156 24.06 -5.95 -3.93
CA LEU A 156 24.80 -6.20 -2.70
C LEU A 156 24.80 -7.69 -2.33
N THR A 157 25.99 -8.18 -1.93
CA THR A 157 26.19 -9.50 -1.31
C THR A 157 26.44 -9.42 0.20
N GLU A 158 26.86 -8.24 0.67
CA GLU A 158 27.10 -7.95 2.09
C GLU A 158 26.62 -6.53 2.44
N LEU A 159 26.40 -6.26 3.72
CA LEU A 159 26.01 -4.92 4.17
C LEU A 159 27.16 -3.92 3.95
N PRO A 160 26.90 -2.79 3.29
CA PRO A 160 27.89 -1.73 3.13
C PRO A 160 28.22 -1.14 4.52
N LYS A 161 29.45 -0.66 4.70
CA LYS A 161 29.91 -0.07 5.96
C LYS A 161 29.62 1.43 6.04
N GLY A 162 29.53 1.96 7.25
CA GLY A 162 29.48 3.41 7.48
C GLY A 162 28.07 3.98 7.64
N TYR A 163 27.07 3.16 7.86
CA TYR A 163 25.71 3.56 8.20
C TYR A 163 25.37 3.21 9.65
N ASP A 164 24.53 4.05 10.25
CA ASP A 164 24.06 3.89 11.61
C ASP A 164 22.86 2.94 11.72
N LEU A 165 22.01 2.93 10.65
CA LEU A 165 20.81 2.10 10.54
C LEU A 165 20.73 1.45 9.16
N TYR A 166 20.29 0.20 9.13
CA TYR A 166 20.01 -0.54 7.90
C TYR A 166 18.55 -0.98 7.87
N VAL A 167 17.90 -0.77 6.73
CA VAL A 167 16.55 -1.24 6.46
C VAL A 167 16.63 -2.29 5.35
N ASP A 168 16.32 -3.55 5.69
CA ASP A 168 16.26 -4.64 4.72
C ASP A 168 14.88 -4.68 4.05
N ALA A 169 14.77 -4.06 2.88
CA ALA A 169 13.58 -4.04 2.03
C ALA A 169 13.70 -5.00 0.84
N THR A 170 14.48 -6.07 0.98
CA THR A 170 14.73 -7.08 -0.07
C THR A 170 13.57 -8.08 -0.24
N GLY A 171 12.43 -7.80 0.35
CA GLY A 171 11.21 -8.60 0.24
C GLY A 171 11.35 -9.97 0.92
N PHE A 172 10.77 -11.00 0.31
CA PHE A 172 10.80 -12.36 0.88
C PHE A 172 12.19 -12.96 1.03
N ARG A 173 13.20 -12.39 0.36
CA ARG A 173 14.59 -12.86 0.49
C ARG A 173 15.16 -12.56 1.87
N ARG A 174 14.75 -11.45 2.51
CA ARG A 174 15.27 -11.01 3.82
C ARG A 174 16.78 -11.20 3.90
N GLN A 175 17.48 -10.67 2.88
CA GLN A 175 18.86 -11.05 2.56
C GLN A 175 19.84 -10.72 3.69
N PHE A 176 19.59 -9.63 4.40
CA PHE A 176 20.49 -9.09 5.42
C PHE A 176 19.95 -9.22 6.85
N THR A 177 18.72 -9.68 7.00
CA THR A 177 18.13 -9.91 8.33
C THR A 177 18.75 -11.16 8.95
N LYS A 178 19.47 -10.99 10.06
CA LYS A 178 20.19 -12.07 10.73
C LYS A 178 19.28 -13.07 11.41
N ASP A 179 18.21 -12.58 12.01
CA ASP A 179 17.24 -13.42 12.72
C ASP A 179 16.15 -13.85 11.77
N LYS A 180 16.44 -14.91 11.03
CA LYS A 180 15.45 -15.58 10.17
C LYS A 180 14.54 -16.42 11.04
N THR A 181 13.63 -15.78 11.76
CA THR A 181 12.53 -16.51 12.40
C THR A 181 11.85 -17.34 11.31
N GLU A 182 11.87 -18.66 11.50
CA GLU A 182 11.21 -19.56 10.56
C GLU A 182 9.72 -19.23 10.57
N VAL A 183 9.22 -18.68 9.46
CA VAL A 183 7.78 -18.45 9.29
C VAL A 183 7.20 -19.82 8.96
N ILE A 184 6.61 -20.47 9.93
CA ILE A 184 5.81 -21.67 9.70
C ILE A 184 4.52 -21.19 9.02
N TRP A 185 4.40 -21.44 7.72
CA TRP A 185 3.15 -21.24 7.00
C TRP A 185 2.19 -22.34 7.41
N ASP A 186 1.09 -21.98 8.02
CA ASP A 186 0.00 -22.91 8.27
C ASP A 186 -0.77 -23.14 6.96
N HIS A 187 -0.49 -24.24 6.31
CA HIS A 187 -1.14 -24.62 5.04
C HIS A 187 -2.63 -24.95 5.19
N HIS A 188 -3.14 -25.04 6.42
CA HIS A 188 -4.55 -25.35 6.67
C HIS A 188 -5.50 -24.16 6.44
N LEU A 189 -4.97 -22.95 6.19
CA LEU A 189 -5.80 -21.76 5.90
C LEU A 189 -6.05 -21.53 4.40
N VAL A 190 -5.67 -22.46 3.53
CA VAL A 190 -5.68 -22.28 2.06
C VAL A 190 -6.45 -23.37 1.31
N ASP A 191 -7.17 -24.25 2.00
CA ASP A 191 -8.06 -25.26 1.40
C ASP A 191 -9.46 -24.71 1.12
#